data_22449402600a18ce237dc7ad3d7451c5
#
_entry.id   22449402600a18ce237dc7ad3d7451c5
#
_cell.length_a   1.000
_cell.length_b   1.000
_cell.length_c   1.000
_cell.angle_alpha   90.00
_cell.angle_beta   90.00
_cell.angle_gamma   90.00
#
_symmetry.space_group_name_H-M   'P 1'
#
loop_
_entity.id
_entity.type
_entity.pdbx_description
1 polymer ?
#
loop_
_entity_poly.entity_id
_entity_poly.type
_entity_poly.pdbx_seq_one_letter_code
_entity_poly.pdbx_strand_id
1 'polypeptide(L)'
;MTFSRIYLDANILIAALGGDAVSDIALPLLEIIENVGPTAAVVPFVTSELSLAETLVRAIRNGDEPQEQGFENALTSSGWLEVVPVSRGILWAAASLRAKYPRLKLPDAIHVATALSADCPSTLTADTGLGGDYRAGAFRNGTWSEGTKITSIIRPDIDTLRSILSWVSA
;
A
#
# COMPACT_ATOMS: atom_id res chain seq x y z
N MET A 1 12.34 8.02 -11.68
CA MET A 1 11.52 8.42 -10.50
C MET A 1 12.39 8.32 -9.26
N THR A 2 12.30 9.24 -8.31
CA THR A 2 13.01 9.15 -7.03
C THR A 2 11.99 8.73 -5.98
N PHE A 3 12.16 7.55 -5.40
CA PHE A 3 11.31 7.06 -4.33
C PHE A 3 11.93 7.40 -2.96
N SER A 4 11.12 7.66 -1.97
CA SER A 4 11.54 7.80 -0.57
C SER A 4 10.82 6.79 0.32
N ARG A 5 9.56 6.48 -0.02
CA ARG A 5 8.70 5.52 0.65
C ARG A 5 7.52 5.18 -0.25
N ILE A 6 7.13 3.91 -0.29
CA ILE A 6 6.04 3.43 -1.14
C ILE A 6 5.00 2.72 -0.29
N TYR A 7 3.74 3.11 -0.44
CA TYR A 7 2.62 2.36 0.11
C TYR A 7 2.27 1.18 -0.82
N LEU A 8 2.14 -0.01 -0.26
CA LEU A 8 1.71 -1.22 -0.97
C LEU A 8 0.24 -1.50 -0.66
N ASP A 9 -0.60 -1.50 -1.69
CA ASP A 9 -1.98 -1.95 -1.60
C ASP A 9 -2.06 -3.48 -1.43
N ALA A 10 -3.14 -3.98 -0.84
CA ALA A 10 -3.35 -5.41 -0.58
C ALA A 10 -3.21 -6.27 -1.84
N ASN A 11 -3.66 -5.79 -3.01
CA ASN A 11 -3.55 -6.53 -4.26
C ASN A 11 -2.08 -6.76 -4.70
N ILE A 12 -1.15 -5.88 -4.33
CA ILE A 12 0.28 -6.06 -4.58
C ILE A 12 0.85 -7.15 -3.67
N LEU A 13 0.45 -7.16 -2.40
CA LEU A 13 0.87 -8.18 -1.43
C LEU A 13 0.31 -9.56 -1.79
N ILE A 14 -0.95 -9.61 -2.24
CA ILE A 14 -1.55 -10.86 -2.78
C ILE A 14 -0.78 -11.36 -4.00
N ALA A 15 -0.43 -10.48 -4.92
CA ALA A 15 0.34 -10.86 -6.11
C ALA A 15 1.75 -11.35 -5.77
N ALA A 16 2.43 -10.74 -4.80
CA ALA A 16 3.77 -11.12 -4.40
C ALA A 16 3.80 -12.41 -3.55
N LEU A 17 2.87 -12.54 -2.60
CA LEU A 17 2.96 -13.54 -1.53
C LEU A 17 1.91 -14.65 -1.64
N GLY A 18 0.91 -14.47 -2.48
CA GLY A 18 -0.25 -15.36 -2.57
C GLY A 18 -0.02 -16.69 -3.29
N GLY A 19 1.21 -16.95 -3.78
CA GLY A 19 1.56 -18.24 -4.40
C GLY A 19 0.93 -18.52 -5.77
N ASP A 20 0.09 -17.63 -6.28
CA ASP A 20 -0.45 -17.73 -7.63
C ASP A 20 0.65 -17.32 -8.63
N ALA A 21 1.45 -18.30 -9.07
CA ALA A 21 2.59 -18.12 -10.01
C ALA A 21 2.22 -17.56 -11.40
N VAL A 22 1.02 -17.06 -11.57
CA VAL A 22 0.45 -16.62 -12.88
C VAL A 22 0.55 -15.11 -13.08
N SER A 23 1.00 -14.37 -12.07
CA SER A 23 1.14 -12.91 -12.22
C SER A 23 2.55 -12.56 -12.71
N ASP A 24 2.67 -11.95 -13.89
CA ASP A 24 3.93 -11.45 -14.46
C ASP A 24 4.68 -10.48 -13.51
N ILE A 25 4.01 -10.00 -12.46
CA ILE A 25 4.55 -9.08 -11.46
C ILE A 25 5.03 -9.77 -10.18
N ALA A 26 4.66 -11.03 -9.93
CA ALA A 26 4.97 -11.72 -8.66
C ALA A 26 6.48 -11.86 -8.44
N LEU A 27 7.19 -12.42 -9.41
CA LEU A 27 8.66 -12.59 -9.31
C LEU A 27 9.41 -11.27 -9.15
N PRO A 28 9.14 -10.22 -9.97
CA PRO A 28 9.76 -8.92 -9.76
C PRO A 28 9.47 -8.30 -8.39
N LEU A 29 8.27 -8.49 -7.84
CA LEU A 29 7.93 -7.99 -6.50
C LEU A 29 8.68 -8.73 -5.40
N LEU A 30 8.81 -10.06 -5.49
CA LEU A 30 9.60 -10.85 -4.56
C LEU A 30 11.07 -10.44 -4.61
N GLU A 31 11.64 -10.27 -5.80
CA GLU A 31 13.00 -9.78 -5.99
C GLU A 31 13.22 -8.41 -5.32
N ILE A 32 12.25 -7.49 -5.45
CA ILE A 32 12.29 -6.19 -4.76
C ILE A 32 12.34 -6.38 -3.24
N ILE A 33 11.48 -7.22 -2.67
CA ILE A 33 11.42 -7.47 -1.23
C ILE A 33 12.73 -8.07 -0.71
N GLU A 34 13.29 -9.04 -1.43
CA GLU A 34 14.55 -9.71 -1.06
C GLU A 34 15.76 -8.77 -1.13
N ASN A 35 15.73 -7.76 -2.00
CA ASN A 35 16.81 -6.78 -2.15
C ASN A 35 16.73 -5.61 -1.17
N VAL A 36 15.71 -5.51 -0.33
CA VAL A 36 15.70 -4.51 0.74
C VAL A 36 16.77 -4.82 1.76
N GLY A 37 17.82 -3.99 1.81
CA GLY A 37 18.92 -4.17 2.74
C GLY A 37 18.49 -4.03 4.20
N PRO A 38 19.11 -4.78 5.13
CA PRO A 38 18.76 -4.74 6.55
C PRO A 38 19.14 -3.41 7.24
N THR A 39 19.85 -2.55 6.56
CA THR A 39 20.37 -1.26 7.07
C THR A 39 19.68 -0.04 6.50
N ALA A 40 18.54 -0.20 5.85
CA ALA A 40 17.77 0.95 5.37
C ALA A 40 17.45 1.90 6.54
N ALA A 41 17.90 3.13 6.45
CA ALA A 41 17.66 4.15 7.48
C ALA A 41 16.16 4.45 7.69
N VAL A 42 15.34 4.13 6.69
CA VAL A 42 13.88 4.24 6.71
C VAL A 42 13.31 2.97 6.07
N VAL A 43 12.33 2.36 6.71
CA VAL A 43 11.59 1.22 6.14
C VAL A 43 10.93 1.66 4.82
N PRO A 44 11.30 1.03 3.69
CA PRO A 44 10.94 1.55 2.36
C PRO A 44 9.47 1.35 2.02
N PHE A 45 8.85 0.28 2.50
CA PHE A 45 7.46 -0.04 2.19
C PHE A 45 6.56 0.10 3.39
N VAL A 46 5.32 0.49 3.11
CA VAL A 46 4.25 0.67 4.12
C VAL A 46 3.01 -0.02 3.61
N THR A 47 2.27 -0.62 4.51
CA THR A 47 0.89 -1.07 4.26
C THR A 47 0.00 -0.77 5.46
N SER A 48 -1.26 -1.13 5.39
CA SER A 48 -2.24 -0.99 6.46
C SER A 48 -2.60 -2.34 7.06
N GLU A 49 -2.98 -2.39 8.33
CA GLU A 49 -3.62 -3.59 8.91
C GLU A 49 -4.91 -3.99 8.16
N LEU A 50 -5.52 -3.07 7.40
CA LEU A 50 -6.63 -3.43 6.52
C LEU A 50 -6.18 -4.46 5.46
N SER A 51 -4.93 -4.37 4.98
CA SER A 51 -4.39 -5.33 4.00
C SER A 51 -4.36 -6.75 4.54
N LEU A 52 -4.16 -6.96 5.84
CA LEU A 52 -4.26 -8.29 6.45
C LEU A 52 -5.67 -8.87 6.29
N ALA A 53 -6.70 -8.08 6.59
CA ALA A 53 -8.08 -8.53 6.42
C ALA A 53 -8.42 -8.88 4.96
N GLU A 54 -7.87 -8.13 4.00
CA GLU A 54 -8.14 -8.36 2.57
C GLU A 54 -7.36 -9.55 2.00
N THR A 55 -6.12 -9.77 2.43
CA THR A 55 -5.28 -10.90 2.00
C THR A 55 -5.80 -12.23 2.54
N LEU A 56 -6.29 -12.26 3.78
CA LEU A 56 -6.77 -13.47 4.44
C LEU A 56 -8.09 -14.02 3.88
N VAL A 57 -8.93 -13.18 3.24
CA VAL A 57 -10.27 -13.58 2.78
C VAL A 57 -10.24 -14.84 1.92
N ARG A 58 -9.30 -14.94 0.97
CA ARG A 58 -9.21 -16.08 0.05
C ARG A 58 -8.67 -17.32 0.76
N ALA A 59 -7.63 -17.18 1.56
CA ALA A 59 -7.00 -18.26 2.30
C ALA A 59 -8.01 -18.91 3.26
N ILE A 60 -8.69 -18.11 4.09
CA ILE A 60 -9.73 -18.57 5.02
C ILE A 60 -10.88 -19.27 4.28
N ARG A 61 -11.35 -18.68 3.17
CA ARG A 61 -12.45 -19.27 2.39
C ARG A 61 -12.11 -20.65 1.81
N ASN A 62 -10.84 -20.84 1.47
CA ASN A 62 -10.33 -22.09 0.90
C ASN A 62 -9.84 -23.09 1.96
N GLY A 63 -9.76 -22.69 3.25
CA GLY A 63 -9.16 -23.49 4.31
C GLY A 63 -7.67 -23.72 4.12
N ASP A 64 -6.97 -22.76 3.53
CA ASP A 64 -5.53 -22.83 3.24
C ASP A 64 -4.73 -22.25 4.43
N GLU A 65 -4.62 -23.04 5.49
CA GLU A 65 -3.90 -22.66 6.71
C GLU A 65 -2.43 -22.24 6.45
N PRO A 66 -1.65 -22.92 5.57
CA PRO A 66 -0.30 -22.45 5.23
C PRO A 66 -0.28 -21.05 4.63
N GLN A 67 -1.23 -20.72 3.76
CA GLN A 67 -1.33 -19.38 3.16
C GLN A 67 -1.78 -18.33 4.17
N GLU A 68 -2.71 -18.66 5.08
CA GLU A 68 -3.11 -17.80 6.20
C GLU A 68 -1.90 -17.43 7.04
N GLN A 69 -1.15 -18.43 7.51
CA GLN A 69 0.05 -18.22 8.31
C GLN A 69 1.13 -17.44 7.55
N GLY A 70 1.26 -17.68 6.23
CA GLY A 70 2.18 -16.93 5.36
C GLY A 70 1.85 -15.44 5.35
N PHE A 71 0.59 -15.06 5.17
CA PHE A 71 0.17 -13.66 5.20
C PHE A 71 0.31 -13.02 6.58
N GLU A 72 -0.07 -13.73 7.67
CA GLU A 72 0.11 -13.22 9.03
C GLU A 72 1.57 -12.89 9.33
N ASN A 73 2.48 -13.79 8.95
CA ASN A 73 3.93 -13.58 9.16
C ASN A 73 4.48 -12.43 8.30
N ALA A 74 4.08 -12.34 7.03
CA ALA A 74 4.58 -11.34 6.10
C ALA A 74 4.04 -9.94 6.41
N LEU A 75 2.79 -9.83 6.89
CA LEU A 75 2.12 -8.57 7.23
C LEU A 75 2.38 -8.17 8.70
N THR A 76 3.61 -8.38 9.14
CA THR A 76 4.12 -7.90 10.41
C THR A 76 5.22 -6.88 10.16
N SER A 77 5.25 -5.80 10.93
CA SER A 77 6.27 -4.76 10.78
C SER A 77 7.67 -5.34 10.93
N SER A 78 8.53 -5.05 9.97
CA SER A 78 9.87 -5.63 9.79
C SER A 78 10.84 -4.61 9.20
N GLY A 79 12.05 -5.03 8.83
CA GLY A 79 13.04 -4.16 8.18
C GLY A 79 12.63 -3.67 6.79
N TRP A 80 11.74 -4.37 6.10
CA TRP A 80 11.31 -4.00 4.75
C TRP A 80 9.89 -3.41 4.70
N LEU A 81 9.01 -3.74 5.65
CA LEU A 81 7.61 -3.35 5.67
C LEU A 81 7.20 -2.76 7.02
N GLU A 82 6.59 -1.59 7.02
CA GLU A 82 5.85 -1.07 8.15
C GLU A 82 4.35 -1.32 7.96
N VAL A 83 3.73 -1.98 8.92
CA VAL A 83 2.28 -2.23 8.95
C VAL A 83 1.63 -1.22 9.88
N VAL A 84 0.83 -0.32 9.33
CA VAL A 84 0.22 0.81 10.06
C VAL A 84 -1.17 0.44 10.54
N PRO A 85 -1.47 0.57 11.85
CA PRO A 85 -2.80 0.33 12.40
C PRO A 85 -3.85 1.28 11.81
N VAL A 86 -5.07 0.77 11.56
CA VAL A 86 -6.21 1.60 11.13
C VAL A 86 -6.75 2.39 12.33
N SER A 87 -6.07 3.46 12.66
CA SER A 87 -6.42 4.32 13.80
C SER A 87 -7.65 5.20 13.52
N ARG A 88 -8.22 5.77 14.60
CA ARG A 88 -9.30 6.75 14.48
C ARG A 88 -8.91 7.95 13.60
N GLY A 89 -7.64 8.39 13.63
CA GLY A 89 -7.13 9.47 12.78
C GLY A 89 -7.17 9.13 11.29
N ILE A 90 -6.76 7.89 10.95
CA ILE A 90 -6.84 7.39 9.57
C ILE A 90 -8.29 7.30 9.11
N LEU A 91 -9.22 6.81 9.94
CA LEU A 91 -10.64 6.76 9.60
C LEU A 91 -11.25 8.17 9.36
N TRP A 92 -10.82 9.16 10.14
CA TRP A 92 -11.21 10.57 9.94
C TRP A 92 -10.67 11.11 8.60
N ALA A 93 -9.40 10.84 8.29
CA ALA A 93 -8.79 11.23 7.01
C ALA A 93 -9.48 10.53 5.83
N ALA A 94 -9.78 9.25 5.95
CA ALA A 94 -10.52 8.48 4.93
C ALA A 94 -11.92 9.06 4.67
N ALA A 95 -12.64 9.45 5.74
CA ALA A 95 -13.95 10.10 5.60
C ALA A 95 -13.82 11.46 4.88
N SER A 96 -12.79 12.25 5.20
CA SER A 96 -12.51 13.53 4.53
C SER A 96 -12.16 13.34 3.06
N LEU A 97 -11.35 12.34 2.72
CA LEU A 97 -11.02 11.98 1.34
C LEU A 97 -12.29 11.60 0.55
N ARG A 98 -13.16 10.75 1.12
CA ARG A 98 -14.41 10.36 0.47
C ARG A 98 -15.36 11.53 0.26
N ALA A 99 -15.39 12.48 1.16
CA ALA A 99 -16.16 13.71 0.98
C ALA A 99 -15.63 14.57 -0.19
N LYS A 100 -14.29 14.58 -0.41
CA LYS A 100 -13.65 15.27 -1.53
C LYS A 100 -13.75 14.48 -2.84
N TYR A 101 -13.59 13.14 -2.77
CA TYR A 101 -13.57 12.22 -3.91
C TYR A 101 -14.74 11.23 -3.81
N PRO A 102 -15.95 11.57 -4.27
CA PRO A 102 -17.17 10.78 -4.01
C PRO A 102 -17.14 9.35 -4.60
N ARG A 103 -16.28 9.09 -5.59
CA ARG A 103 -16.12 7.76 -6.20
C ARG A 103 -15.18 6.85 -5.42
N LEU A 104 -14.43 7.40 -4.47
CA LEU A 104 -13.47 6.65 -3.67
C LEU A 104 -14.22 5.74 -2.68
N LYS A 105 -14.04 4.44 -2.79
CA LYS A 105 -14.64 3.45 -1.88
C LYS A 105 -13.99 3.53 -0.50
N LEU A 106 -14.66 2.97 0.52
CA LEU A 106 -14.15 3.06 1.89
C LEU A 106 -12.80 2.34 2.08
N PRO A 107 -12.58 1.11 1.61
CA PRO A 107 -11.27 0.47 1.72
C PRO A 107 -10.17 1.29 1.04
N ASP A 108 -10.40 1.73 -0.19
CA ASP A 108 -9.45 2.53 -0.97
C ASP A 108 -9.11 3.84 -0.24
N ALA A 109 -10.11 4.49 0.36
CA ALA A 109 -9.91 5.71 1.14
C ALA A 109 -9.07 5.47 2.40
N ILE A 110 -9.19 4.31 3.04
CA ILE A 110 -8.36 3.92 4.20
C ILE A 110 -6.92 3.70 3.74
N HIS A 111 -6.69 3.01 2.62
CA HIS A 111 -5.36 2.82 2.05
C HIS A 111 -4.69 4.16 1.71
N VAL A 112 -5.39 5.03 0.98
CA VAL A 112 -4.89 6.37 0.63
C VAL A 112 -4.63 7.22 1.87
N ALA A 113 -5.52 7.19 2.87
CA ALA A 113 -5.35 7.92 4.12
C ALA A 113 -4.13 7.41 4.90
N THR A 114 -3.90 6.09 4.91
CA THR A 114 -2.73 5.48 5.55
C THR A 114 -1.45 5.89 4.83
N ALA A 115 -1.42 5.83 3.49
CA ALA A 115 -0.28 6.27 2.69
C ALA A 115 0.11 7.73 2.98
N LEU A 116 -0.88 8.63 3.00
CA LEU A 116 -0.69 10.04 3.33
C LEU A 116 -0.21 10.25 4.78
N SER A 117 -0.75 9.48 5.73
CA SER A 117 -0.36 9.57 7.15
C SER A 117 1.07 9.09 7.39
N ALA A 118 1.49 8.05 6.65
CA ALA A 118 2.82 7.48 6.73
C ALA A 118 3.86 8.16 5.82
N ASP A 119 3.53 9.31 5.26
CA ASP A 119 4.41 10.09 4.37
C ASP A 119 4.90 9.28 3.14
N CYS A 120 4.00 8.49 2.51
CA CYS A 120 4.28 7.76 1.29
C CYS A 120 3.90 8.61 0.07
N PRO A 121 4.86 9.18 -0.67
CA PRO A 121 4.55 9.98 -1.86
C PRO A 121 4.04 9.14 -3.02
N SER A 122 4.19 7.82 -2.96
CA SER A 122 3.72 6.88 -3.98
C SER A 122 2.89 5.75 -3.35
N THR A 123 1.79 5.38 -4.02
CA THR A 123 0.96 4.23 -3.69
C THR A 123 0.97 3.28 -4.87
N LEU A 124 1.54 2.08 -4.68
CA LEU A 124 1.59 1.02 -5.68
C LEU A 124 0.33 0.17 -5.57
N THR A 125 -0.44 0.10 -6.65
CA THR A 125 -1.67 -0.70 -6.73
C THR A 125 -1.96 -1.16 -8.17
N ALA A 126 -2.50 -2.36 -8.29
CA ALA A 126 -3.05 -2.90 -9.53
C ALA A 126 -4.53 -2.52 -9.74
N ASP A 127 -5.21 -1.96 -8.75
CA ASP A 127 -6.63 -1.58 -8.86
C ASP A 127 -6.80 -0.38 -9.79
N THR A 128 -7.41 -0.61 -10.95
CA THR A 128 -7.71 0.42 -11.96
C THR A 128 -8.76 1.43 -11.51
N GLY A 129 -9.50 1.16 -10.43
CA GLY A 129 -10.45 2.08 -9.81
C GLY A 129 -9.79 3.26 -9.10
N LEU A 130 -8.52 3.08 -8.67
CA LEU A 130 -7.70 4.15 -8.14
C LEU A 130 -6.85 4.78 -9.24
N GLY A 131 -6.65 6.10 -9.22
CA GLY A 131 -5.79 6.77 -10.20
C GLY A 131 -5.54 8.23 -9.87
N GLY A 132 -4.45 8.78 -10.45
CA GLY A 132 -4.05 10.17 -10.21
C GLY A 132 -3.43 10.41 -8.84
N ASP A 133 -3.59 11.63 -8.36
CA ASP A 133 -2.99 12.08 -7.11
C ASP A 133 -4.07 12.32 -6.06
N TYR A 134 -3.78 11.87 -4.84
CA TYR A 134 -4.61 12.17 -3.66
C TYR A 134 -3.84 13.10 -2.73
N ARG A 135 -4.55 14.13 -2.23
CA ARG A 135 -3.99 15.11 -1.30
C ARG A 135 -4.64 14.97 0.07
N ALA A 136 -3.82 15.05 1.11
CA ALA A 136 -4.33 15.24 2.45
C ALA A 136 -5.15 16.53 2.53
N GLY A 137 -6.13 16.57 3.43
CA GLY A 137 -6.95 17.75 3.64
C GLY A 137 -8.14 17.47 4.53
N ALA A 138 -8.89 18.48 4.83
CA ALA A 138 -10.10 18.36 5.63
C ALA A 138 -11.15 19.40 5.21
N PHE A 139 -12.43 19.04 5.40
CA PHE A 139 -13.51 19.99 5.32
C PHE A 139 -13.62 20.79 6.63
N ARG A 140 -13.66 22.12 6.49
CA ARG A 140 -13.99 23.05 7.58
C ARG A 140 -15.10 23.99 7.10
N ASN A 141 -16.20 24.01 7.84
CA ASN A 141 -17.38 24.82 7.48
C ASN A 141 -17.83 24.65 6.02
N GLY A 142 -17.84 23.39 5.53
CA GLY A 142 -18.23 23.07 4.15
C GLY A 142 -17.18 23.37 3.08
N THR A 143 -16.02 23.93 3.44
CA THR A 143 -14.93 24.25 2.50
C THR A 143 -13.77 23.27 2.67
N TRP A 144 -13.28 22.73 1.55
CA TRP A 144 -12.09 21.89 1.53
C TRP A 144 -10.84 22.73 1.73
N SER A 145 -10.00 22.35 2.69
CA SER A 145 -8.66 22.90 2.90
C SER A 145 -7.63 21.82 2.59
N GLU A 146 -6.80 22.07 1.59
CA GLU A 146 -5.74 21.14 1.20
C GLU A 146 -4.56 21.20 2.17
N GLY A 147 -4.03 20.03 2.51
CA GLY A 147 -2.73 19.88 3.17
C GLY A 147 -1.59 19.77 2.16
N THR A 148 -0.38 19.65 2.65
CA THR A 148 0.84 19.57 1.83
C THR A 148 1.17 18.15 1.38
N LYS A 149 0.71 17.14 2.12
CA LYS A 149 0.99 15.72 1.81
C LYS A 149 0.21 15.26 0.59
N ILE A 150 0.90 14.55 -0.29
CA ILE A 150 0.34 13.97 -1.52
C ILE A 150 0.84 12.54 -1.68
N THR A 151 0.00 11.66 -2.22
CA THR A 151 0.40 10.36 -2.73
C THR A 151 -0.08 10.19 -4.16
N SER A 152 0.81 9.76 -5.04
CA SER A 152 0.53 9.49 -6.45
C SER A 152 0.33 8.00 -6.66
N ILE A 153 -0.71 7.64 -7.39
CA ILE A 153 -0.97 6.24 -7.73
C ILE A 153 -0.02 5.81 -8.84
N ILE A 154 0.75 4.75 -8.58
CA ILE A 154 1.65 4.11 -9.54
C ILE A 154 1.22 2.67 -9.78
N ARG A 155 1.54 2.15 -10.99
CA ARG A 155 1.15 0.81 -11.44
C ARG A 155 2.34 -0.15 -11.37
N PRO A 156 2.09 -1.45 -11.10
CA PRO A 156 3.13 -2.45 -11.09
C PRO A 156 3.52 -2.90 -12.51
N ASP A 157 3.69 -1.95 -13.45
CA ASP A 157 4.27 -2.25 -14.74
C ASP A 157 5.78 -2.50 -14.64
N ILE A 158 6.35 -3.12 -15.67
CA ILE A 158 7.74 -3.58 -15.66
C ILE A 158 8.75 -2.43 -15.45
N ASP A 159 8.47 -1.25 -15.98
CA ASP A 159 9.39 -0.10 -15.87
C ASP A 159 9.33 0.51 -14.46
N THR A 160 8.13 0.58 -13.87
CA THR A 160 7.94 0.97 -12.47
C THR A 160 8.64 0.00 -11.53
N LEU A 161 8.46 -1.32 -11.71
CA LEU A 161 9.09 -2.34 -10.86
C LEU A 161 10.62 -2.33 -10.98
N ARG A 162 11.18 -2.17 -12.18
CA ARG A 162 12.63 -1.99 -12.37
C ARG A 162 13.16 -0.75 -11.65
N SER A 163 12.41 0.35 -11.71
CA SER A 163 12.78 1.60 -11.03
C SER A 163 12.77 1.43 -9.51
N ILE A 164 11.80 0.69 -8.95
CA ILE A 164 11.71 0.36 -7.53
C ILE A 164 12.87 -0.56 -7.13
N LEU A 165 13.14 -1.62 -7.90
CA LEU A 165 14.26 -2.53 -7.64
C LEU A 165 15.60 -1.77 -7.59
N SER A 166 15.84 -0.91 -8.57
CA SER A 166 17.05 -0.08 -8.60
C SER A 166 17.16 0.85 -7.38
N TRP A 167 16.02 1.35 -6.89
CA TRP A 167 15.99 2.22 -5.71
C TRP A 167 16.29 1.46 -4.41
N VAL A 168 15.72 0.28 -4.20
CA VAL A 168 15.93 -0.49 -2.95
C VAL A 168 17.33 -1.13 -2.89
N SER A 169 17.98 -1.31 -4.06
CA SER A 169 19.33 -1.90 -4.18
C SER A 169 20.45 -0.86 -4.07
N ALA A 170 20.13 0.44 -3.97
CA ALA A 170 21.09 1.54 -3.93
C ALA A 170 21.49 1.90 -2.49
#